data_b7db82c295fc321c3c3bf32c23f16f62
#
_entry.id   b7db82c295fc321c3c3bf32c23f16f62
#
_cell.length_a   1.000
_cell.length_b   1.000
_cell.length_c   1.000
_cell.angle_alpha   90.00
_cell.angle_beta   90.00
_cell.angle_gamma   90.00
#
_symmetry.space_group_name_H-M   'P 1'
#
loop_
_entity.id
_entity.type
_entity.pdbx_description
1 polymer ?
#
loop_
_entity_poly.entity_id
_entity_poly.type
_entity_poly.pdbx_seq_one_letter_code
_entity_poly.pdbx_strand_id
1 'polypeptide(L)'
;MEYRRSVGILTGLIILLAIIASGYGLLSGHGPEAARSSESITSIWGDKVELYGSGIYKHDSVSAAAQAIAQDGVTLVLGVPLLVVSLVMSFKGRVRGRLLLAGALGYFTYTYASYSFLSMYNHLFLIYVMLFSASLFAFILTLLSLEREKVERYFKHSLPATSIGVFLLFTAFMIMMLWLGRLASSLRQGTAPVGLEHYSTLVIQALDLAIVVPLTAITGVLLIRRRPYGYLLASVVIVKAAALLTSITAMIIGMLRAGVSVSTLELVAFPAFHLGVIVCLYLVLSNVQEPG
;
A
#
# COMPACT_ATOMS: atom_id res chain seq x y z
N MET A 1 15.41 11.18 -18.59
CA MET A 1 15.33 10.78 -17.17
C MET A 1 16.75 10.58 -16.67
N GLU A 2 17.21 11.46 -15.80
CA GLU A 2 18.59 11.49 -15.30
C GLU A 2 19.02 10.16 -14.65
N TYR A 3 18.16 9.60 -13.80
CA TYR A 3 18.44 8.37 -13.05
C TYR A 3 17.92 7.08 -13.73
N ARG A 4 17.73 7.08 -15.06
CA ARG A 4 17.07 6.00 -15.80
C ARG A 4 17.68 4.62 -15.53
N ARG A 5 19.02 4.51 -15.54
CA ARG A 5 19.72 3.24 -15.32
C ARG A 5 19.50 2.70 -13.91
N SER A 6 19.66 3.56 -12.90
CA SER A 6 19.48 3.18 -11.48
C SER A 6 18.05 2.77 -11.17
N VAL A 7 17.07 3.55 -11.64
CA VAL A 7 15.64 3.21 -11.50
C VAL A 7 15.33 1.89 -12.17
N GLY A 8 15.87 1.63 -13.36
CA GLY A 8 15.67 0.37 -14.07
C GLY A 8 16.23 -0.83 -13.32
N ILE A 9 17.45 -0.73 -12.81
CA ILE A 9 18.10 -1.81 -12.04
C ILE A 9 17.32 -2.08 -10.75
N LEU A 10 17.00 -1.03 -9.98
CA LEU A 10 16.25 -1.19 -8.72
C LEU A 10 14.85 -1.76 -8.98
N THR A 11 14.13 -1.27 -9.98
CA THR A 11 12.79 -1.80 -10.30
C THR A 11 12.86 -3.25 -10.77
N GLY A 12 13.87 -3.63 -11.58
CA GLY A 12 14.10 -5.01 -11.97
C GLY A 12 14.37 -5.92 -10.76
N LEU A 13 15.18 -5.46 -9.80
CA LEU A 13 15.42 -6.17 -8.54
C LEU A 13 14.14 -6.32 -7.71
N ILE A 14 13.33 -5.25 -7.60
CA ILE A 14 12.03 -5.29 -6.89
C ILE A 14 11.11 -6.33 -7.53
N ILE A 15 10.98 -6.35 -8.86
CA ILE A 15 10.16 -7.32 -9.57
C ILE A 15 10.60 -8.76 -9.25
N LEU A 16 11.90 -9.05 -9.34
CA LEU A 16 12.44 -10.37 -9.06
C LEU A 16 12.17 -10.81 -7.61
N LEU A 17 12.54 -9.96 -6.66
CA LEU A 17 12.38 -10.26 -5.24
C LEU A 17 10.91 -10.36 -4.82
N ALA A 18 10.03 -9.53 -5.39
CA ALA A 18 8.59 -9.58 -5.11
C ALA A 18 7.96 -10.88 -5.64
N ILE A 19 8.36 -11.35 -6.83
CA ILE A 19 7.90 -12.64 -7.36
C ILE A 19 8.35 -13.79 -6.42
N ILE A 20 9.58 -13.76 -5.96
CA ILE A 20 10.10 -14.78 -5.03
C ILE A 20 9.34 -14.73 -3.70
N ALA A 21 9.23 -13.55 -3.07
CA ALA A 21 8.63 -13.38 -1.76
C ALA A 21 7.14 -13.75 -1.79
N SER A 22 6.37 -13.16 -2.71
CA SER A 22 4.93 -13.40 -2.79
C SER A 22 4.60 -14.78 -3.32
N GLY A 23 5.41 -15.34 -4.25
CA GLY A 23 5.27 -16.71 -4.71
C GLY A 23 5.48 -17.71 -3.57
N TYR A 24 6.49 -17.50 -2.75
CA TYR A 24 6.73 -18.34 -1.57
C TYR A 24 5.63 -18.17 -0.53
N GLY A 25 5.16 -16.93 -0.29
CA GLY A 25 4.03 -16.64 0.61
C GLY A 25 2.77 -17.41 0.25
N LEU A 26 2.41 -17.47 -1.05
CA LEU A 26 1.25 -18.19 -1.54
C LEU A 26 1.42 -19.72 -1.47
N LEU A 27 2.61 -20.24 -1.77
CA LEU A 27 2.83 -21.68 -1.95
C LEU A 27 3.19 -22.38 -0.64
N SER A 28 3.80 -21.71 0.32
CA SER A 28 4.34 -22.33 1.54
C SER A 28 3.28 -22.89 2.48
N GLY A 29 2.04 -22.38 2.43
CA GLY A 29 0.93 -22.83 3.29
C GLY A 29 0.17 -24.06 2.80
N HIS A 30 0.54 -24.67 1.67
CA HIS A 30 -0.20 -25.77 1.03
C HIS A 30 0.46 -27.16 1.21
N GLY A 31 1.44 -27.30 2.09
CA GLY A 31 2.10 -28.59 2.37
C GLY A 31 1.28 -29.53 3.27
N PRO A 32 1.75 -30.79 3.48
CA PRO A 32 1.09 -31.76 4.36
C PRO A 32 0.91 -31.31 5.81
N GLU A 33 1.70 -30.30 6.23
CA GLU A 33 1.60 -29.65 7.54
C GLU A 33 0.54 -28.54 7.60
N ALA A 34 -0.20 -28.31 6.51
CA ALA A 34 -1.23 -27.28 6.39
C ALA A 34 -2.53 -27.60 7.21
N ALA A 35 -2.56 -28.69 7.97
CA ALA A 35 -3.55 -28.87 9.00
C ALA A 35 -3.33 -27.76 10.04
N ARG A 36 -4.28 -26.81 10.10
CA ARG A 36 -4.30 -25.71 11.09
C ARG A 36 -3.89 -26.28 12.44
N SER A 37 -2.70 -25.92 12.91
CA SER A 37 -2.36 -26.19 14.29
C SER A 37 -3.35 -25.39 15.12
N SER A 38 -4.08 -26.02 16.02
CA SER A 38 -4.89 -25.33 17.03
C SER A 38 -4.01 -24.62 18.07
N GLU A 39 -2.84 -24.17 17.66
CA GLU A 39 -1.88 -23.51 18.53
C GLU A 39 -2.35 -22.08 18.78
N SER A 40 -2.49 -21.74 20.01
CA SER A 40 -2.82 -20.40 20.46
C SER A 40 -1.80 -19.95 21.49
N ILE A 41 -1.49 -18.67 21.45
CA ILE A 41 -0.62 -18.04 22.43
C ILE A 41 -1.42 -16.99 23.22
N THR A 42 -0.98 -16.74 24.44
CA THR A 42 -1.50 -15.61 25.22
C THR A 42 -0.59 -14.42 25.04
N SER A 43 -1.15 -13.30 24.56
CA SER A 43 -0.41 -12.06 24.38
C SER A 43 0.04 -11.50 25.75
N ILE A 44 0.98 -10.56 25.73
CA ILE A 44 1.41 -9.83 26.95
C ILE A 44 0.27 -9.03 27.61
N TRP A 45 -0.83 -8.82 26.88
CA TRP A 45 -2.03 -8.12 27.35
C TRP A 45 -3.10 -9.08 27.88
N GLY A 46 -2.84 -10.41 27.83
CA GLY A 46 -3.76 -11.43 28.30
C GLY A 46 -4.74 -11.97 27.25
N ASP A 47 -4.71 -11.46 26.03
CA ASP A 47 -5.57 -11.92 24.94
C ASP A 47 -5.09 -13.26 24.38
N LYS A 48 -6.03 -14.19 24.14
CA LYS A 48 -5.76 -15.45 23.46
C LYS A 48 -5.77 -15.23 21.94
N VAL A 49 -4.64 -15.48 21.26
CA VAL A 49 -4.47 -15.29 19.84
C VAL A 49 -4.24 -16.65 19.17
N GLU A 50 -5.04 -16.97 18.17
CA GLU A 50 -4.86 -18.17 17.34
C GLU A 50 -3.81 -17.88 16.26
N LEU A 51 -2.81 -18.78 16.17
CA LEU A 51 -1.76 -18.71 15.17
C LEU A 51 -2.21 -19.42 13.89
N TYR A 52 -1.70 -18.93 12.75
CA TYR A 52 -1.99 -19.53 11.45
C TYR A 52 -1.42 -20.94 11.31
N GLY A 53 -0.27 -21.20 11.91
CA GLY A 53 0.31 -22.54 12.11
C GLY A 53 0.92 -23.19 10.87
N SER A 54 0.93 -22.57 9.71
CA SER A 54 1.49 -23.18 8.49
C SER A 54 2.27 -22.19 7.60
N GLY A 55 3.20 -22.71 6.81
CA GLY A 55 3.98 -21.95 5.83
C GLY A 55 4.86 -20.86 6.45
N ILE A 56 5.11 -19.82 5.65
CA ILE A 56 5.95 -18.69 6.06
C ILE A 56 5.27 -17.82 7.13
N TYR A 57 3.95 -17.80 7.18
CA TYR A 57 3.12 -17.03 8.09
C TYR A 57 2.69 -17.82 9.34
N LYS A 58 3.33 -18.97 9.63
CA LYS A 58 2.91 -19.87 10.72
C LYS A 58 2.88 -19.22 12.11
N HIS A 59 3.67 -18.20 12.35
CA HIS A 59 3.73 -17.47 13.62
C HIS A 59 2.88 -16.20 13.65
N ASP A 60 2.31 -15.82 12.50
CA ASP A 60 1.34 -14.73 12.44
C ASP A 60 -0.04 -15.21 12.92
N SER A 61 -0.88 -14.28 13.37
CA SER A 61 -2.28 -14.58 13.67
C SER A 61 -3.02 -15.03 12.42
N VAL A 62 -4.12 -15.76 12.58
CA VAL A 62 -4.98 -16.18 11.45
C VAL A 62 -5.42 -14.97 10.63
N SER A 63 -5.74 -13.85 11.29
CA SER A 63 -6.12 -12.59 10.63
C SER A 63 -4.98 -12.01 9.80
N ALA A 64 -3.80 -11.86 10.39
CA ALA A 64 -2.64 -11.26 9.71
C ALA A 64 -2.14 -12.15 8.56
N ALA A 65 -2.08 -13.48 8.76
CA ALA A 65 -1.70 -14.43 7.72
C ALA A 65 -2.66 -14.40 6.52
N ALA A 66 -3.98 -14.37 6.77
CA ALA A 66 -4.98 -14.26 5.70
C ALA A 66 -4.82 -12.97 4.88
N GLN A 67 -4.51 -11.86 5.54
CA GLN A 67 -4.22 -10.58 4.89
C GLN A 67 -2.92 -10.65 4.07
N ALA A 68 -1.85 -11.21 4.64
CA ALA A 68 -0.56 -11.32 3.96
C ALA A 68 -0.65 -12.19 2.70
N ILE A 69 -1.31 -13.35 2.78
CA ILE A 69 -1.54 -14.25 1.63
C ILE A 69 -2.34 -13.54 0.52
N ALA A 70 -3.40 -12.81 0.88
CA ALA A 70 -4.18 -12.03 -0.08
C ALA A 70 -3.35 -10.90 -0.72
N GLN A 71 -2.52 -10.20 0.07
CA GLN A 71 -1.58 -9.18 -0.39
C GLN A 71 -0.57 -9.75 -1.38
N ASP A 72 -0.01 -10.94 -1.11
CA ASP A 72 0.90 -11.63 -2.00
C ASP A 72 0.26 -11.93 -3.35
N GLY A 73 -0.99 -12.40 -3.35
CA GLY A 73 -1.77 -12.61 -4.58
C GLY A 73 -1.91 -11.32 -5.40
N VAL A 74 -2.27 -10.20 -4.76
CA VAL A 74 -2.40 -8.91 -5.43
C VAL A 74 -1.03 -8.39 -5.89
N THR A 75 0.03 -8.62 -5.12
CA THR A 75 1.39 -8.24 -5.54
C THR A 75 1.78 -8.92 -6.85
N LEU A 76 1.50 -10.21 -7.01
CA LEU A 76 1.80 -10.96 -8.24
C LEU A 76 0.89 -10.57 -9.41
N VAL A 77 -0.42 -10.44 -9.18
CA VAL A 77 -1.41 -10.25 -10.25
C VAL A 77 -1.53 -8.79 -10.68
N LEU A 78 -1.35 -7.84 -9.78
CA LEU A 78 -1.47 -6.40 -10.05
C LEU A 78 -0.15 -5.66 -9.87
N GLY A 79 0.52 -5.82 -8.73
CA GLY A 79 1.70 -5.03 -8.35
C GLY A 79 2.85 -5.20 -9.33
N VAL A 80 3.26 -6.45 -9.57
CA VAL A 80 4.36 -6.77 -10.51
C VAL A 80 4.02 -6.34 -11.95
N PRO A 81 2.86 -6.67 -12.53
CA PRO A 81 2.48 -6.16 -13.85
C PRO A 81 2.46 -4.63 -13.93
N LEU A 82 1.97 -3.94 -12.89
CA LEU A 82 1.97 -2.48 -12.84
C LEU A 82 3.39 -1.90 -12.89
N LEU A 83 4.34 -2.50 -12.14
CA LEU A 83 5.76 -2.10 -12.21
C LEU A 83 6.35 -2.32 -13.61
N VAL A 84 6.12 -3.48 -14.22
CA VAL A 84 6.63 -3.79 -15.56
C VAL A 84 6.09 -2.81 -16.59
N VAL A 85 4.76 -2.64 -16.64
CA VAL A 85 4.11 -1.75 -17.61
C VAL A 85 4.56 -0.30 -17.44
N SER A 86 4.56 0.19 -16.20
CA SER A 86 4.95 1.56 -15.90
C SER A 86 6.44 1.82 -16.18
N LEU A 87 7.31 0.86 -15.90
CA LEU A 87 8.74 0.94 -16.23
C LEU A 87 8.96 1.02 -17.75
N VAL A 88 8.32 0.13 -18.52
CA VAL A 88 8.42 0.14 -20.00
C VAL A 88 7.89 1.47 -20.56
N MET A 89 6.74 1.95 -20.08
CA MET A 89 6.21 3.25 -20.50
C MET A 89 7.14 4.41 -20.13
N SER A 90 7.72 4.39 -18.95
CA SER A 90 8.70 5.36 -18.47
C SER A 90 9.95 5.38 -19.35
N PHE A 91 10.45 4.20 -19.76
CA PHE A 91 11.59 4.08 -20.67
C PHE A 91 11.29 4.52 -22.11
N LYS A 92 10.03 4.49 -22.52
CA LYS A 92 9.57 5.10 -23.78
C LYS A 92 9.41 6.62 -23.69
N GLY A 93 9.81 7.24 -22.57
CA GLY A 93 9.73 8.70 -22.36
C GLY A 93 8.35 9.21 -21.96
N ARG A 94 7.35 8.34 -21.79
CA ARG A 94 5.97 8.75 -21.47
C ARG A 94 5.86 9.29 -20.06
N VAL A 95 5.24 10.45 -19.90
CA VAL A 95 4.97 11.07 -18.59
C VAL A 95 4.04 10.20 -17.75
N ARG A 96 2.96 9.68 -18.34
CA ARG A 96 2.06 8.73 -17.67
C ARG A 96 2.83 7.55 -17.08
N GLY A 97 3.80 7.00 -17.82
CA GLY A 97 4.64 5.90 -17.36
C GLY A 97 5.45 6.26 -16.12
N ARG A 98 6.01 7.46 -16.05
CA ARG A 98 6.77 7.95 -14.89
C ARG A 98 5.89 8.17 -13.67
N LEU A 99 4.69 8.72 -13.85
CA LEU A 99 3.72 8.94 -12.77
C LEU A 99 3.19 7.61 -12.23
N LEU A 100 2.84 6.66 -13.11
CA LEU A 100 2.44 5.30 -12.73
C LEU A 100 3.56 4.58 -11.99
N LEU A 101 4.80 4.67 -12.47
CA LEU A 101 5.96 4.04 -11.83
C LEU A 101 6.19 4.60 -10.42
N ALA A 102 6.13 5.93 -10.26
CA ALA A 102 6.25 6.55 -8.94
C ALA A 102 5.15 6.06 -7.97
N GLY A 103 3.89 6.01 -8.42
CA GLY A 103 2.79 5.52 -7.58
C GLY A 103 2.92 4.02 -7.25
N ALA A 104 3.33 3.19 -8.22
CA ALA A 104 3.59 1.76 -8.00
C ALA A 104 4.74 1.54 -7.01
N LEU A 105 5.86 2.27 -7.17
CA LEU A 105 6.98 2.21 -6.22
C LEU A 105 6.57 2.67 -4.83
N GLY A 106 5.72 3.70 -4.72
CA GLY A 106 5.14 4.13 -3.44
C GLY A 106 4.27 3.05 -2.78
N TYR A 107 3.50 2.28 -3.57
CA TYR A 107 2.77 1.11 -3.10
C TYR A 107 3.72 0.03 -2.57
N PHE A 108 4.75 -0.34 -3.34
CA PHE A 108 5.74 -1.34 -2.91
C PHE A 108 6.52 -0.89 -1.67
N THR A 109 6.89 0.40 -1.58
CA THR A 109 7.54 0.95 -0.37
C THR A 109 6.66 0.78 0.86
N TYR A 110 5.37 1.12 0.78
CA TYR A 110 4.45 0.96 1.89
C TYR A 110 4.22 -0.52 2.24
N THR A 111 3.98 -1.37 1.25
CA THR A 111 3.75 -2.81 1.43
C THR A 111 4.94 -3.46 2.14
N TYR A 112 6.15 -3.25 1.67
CA TYR A 112 7.31 -3.92 2.26
C TYR A 112 7.85 -3.24 3.53
N ALA A 113 7.53 -1.97 3.79
CA ALA A 113 7.63 -1.39 5.13
C ALA A 113 6.73 -2.14 6.12
N SER A 114 5.48 -2.40 5.74
CA SER A 114 4.54 -3.18 6.55
C SER A 114 5.08 -4.58 6.84
N TYR A 115 5.53 -5.32 5.83
CA TYR A 115 6.11 -6.67 6.03
C TYR A 115 7.37 -6.63 6.90
N SER A 116 8.25 -5.64 6.72
CA SER A 116 9.50 -5.54 7.49
C SER A 116 9.28 -5.22 8.96
N PHE A 117 8.20 -4.50 9.31
CA PHE A 117 8.00 -4.00 10.67
C PHE A 117 6.84 -4.68 11.42
N LEU A 118 5.86 -5.26 10.72
CA LEU A 118 4.67 -5.87 11.31
C LEU A 118 4.75 -7.39 11.36
N SER A 119 5.13 -8.06 10.25
CA SER A 119 5.10 -9.52 10.17
C SER A 119 5.98 -10.18 11.23
N MET A 120 5.52 -11.30 11.76
CA MET A 120 6.36 -12.11 12.63
C MET A 120 7.62 -12.57 11.89
N TYR A 121 8.75 -12.60 12.61
CA TYR A 121 10.04 -12.96 12.01
C TYR A 121 10.00 -14.30 11.27
N ASN A 122 10.46 -14.27 10.02
CA ASN A 122 10.54 -15.44 9.16
C ASN A 122 11.76 -15.35 8.21
N HIS A 123 12.03 -16.41 7.44
CA HIS A 123 13.25 -16.49 6.59
C HIS A 123 13.28 -15.47 5.46
N LEU A 124 12.14 -14.85 5.09
CA LEU A 124 12.08 -13.82 4.06
C LEU A 124 12.36 -12.42 4.60
N PHE A 125 12.63 -12.26 5.90
CA PHE A 125 12.84 -10.96 6.52
C PHE A 125 13.82 -10.07 5.75
N LEU A 126 15.00 -10.59 5.39
CA LEU A 126 15.99 -9.82 4.62
C LEU A 126 15.52 -9.49 3.21
N ILE A 127 14.67 -10.33 2.60
CA ILE A 127 14.07 -10.04 1.30
C ILE A 127 13.07 -8.89 1.43
N TYR A 128 12.26 -8.86 2.49
CA TYR A 128 11.35 -7.74 2.77
C TYR A 128 12.11 -6.43 2.99
N VAL A 129 13.21 -6.46 3.75
CA VAL A 129 14.08 -5.29 3.98
C VAL A 129 14.72 -4.81 2.67
N MET A 130 15.20 -5.72 1.82
CA MET A 130 15.74 -5.36 0.49
C MET A 130 14.67 -4.77 -0.41
N LEU A 131 13.46 -5.32 -0.43
CA LEU A 131 12.32 -4.82 -1.19
C LEU A 131 11.91 -3.42 -0.72
N PHE A 132 11.82 -3.22 0.59
CA PHE A 132 11.52 -1.91 1.16
C PHE A 132 12.59 -0.87 0.77
N SER A 133 13.87 -1.20 0.96
CA SER A 133 14.98 -0.31 0.61
C SER A 133 15.01 0.01 -0.89
N ALA A 134 14.97 -1.02 -1.75
CA ALA A 134 15.02 -0.83 -3.19
C ALA A 134 13.83 0.00 -3.70
N SER A 135 12.61 -0.26 -3.21
CA SER A 135 11.41 0.48 -3.63
C SER A 135 11.44 1.93 -3.15
N LEU A 136 11.90 2.19 -1.92
CA LEU A 136 12.05 3.54 -1.38
C LEU A 136 13.04 4.37 -2.22
N PHE A 137 14.24 3.83 -2.50
CA PHE A 137 15.23 4.57 -3.28
C PHE A 137 14.85 4.70 -4.75
N ALA A 138 14.23 3.67 -5.35
CA ALA A 138 13.68 3.78 -6.71
C ALA A 138 12.57 4.83 -6.78
N PHE A 139 11.70 4.91 -5.77
CA PHE A 139 10.66 5.92 -5.63
C PHE A 139 11.24 7.33 -5.59
N ILE A 140 12.22 7.58 -4.70
CA ILE A 140 12.89 8.87 -4.56
C ILE A 140 13.55 9.27 -5.90
N LEU A 141 14.34 8.39 -6.52
CA LEU A 141 15.00 8.67 -7.79
C LEU A 141 14.00 8.92 -8.93
N THR A 142 12.86 8.23 -8.92
CA THR A 142 11.79 8.48 -9.90
C THR A 142 11.17 9.86 -9.71
N LEU A 143 10.90 10.28 -8.47
CA LEU A 143 10.40 11.62 -8.17
C LEU A 143 11.40 12.72 -8.58
N LEU A 144 12.67 12.55 -8.24
CA LEU A 144 13.74 13.48 -8.60
C LEU A 144 13.92 13.61 -10.12
N SER A 145 13.57 12.58 -10.88
CA SER A 145 13.61 12.62 -12.34
C SER A 145 12.49 13.44 -12.99
N LEU A 146 11.49 13.88 -12.23
CA LEU A 146 10.35 14.67 -12.70
C LEU A 146 10.63 16.15 -12.51
N GLU A 147 10.81 16.88 -13.62
CA GLU A 147 11.13 18.30 -13.61
C GLU A 147 9.93 19.11 -13.11
N ARG A 148 10.07 19.72 -11.93
CA ARG A 148 9.02 20.52 -11.25
C ARG A 148 8.40 21.57 -12.17
N GLU A 149 9.23 22.28 -12.91
CA GLU A 149 8.82 23.41 -13.77
C GLU A 149 7.94 22.99 -14.94
N LYS A 150 8.03 21.70 -15.32
CA LYS A 150 7.26 21.12 -16.42
C LYS A 150 6.00 20.40 -15.96
N VAL A 151 5.84 20.15 -14.66
CA VAL A 151 4.73 19.31 -14.14
C VAL A 151 3.37 19.87 -14.51
N GLU A 152 3.16 21.17 -14.39
CA GLU A 152 1.87 21.80 -14.74
C GLU A 152 1.52 21.59 -16.22
N ARG A 153 2.51 21.60 -17.10
CA ARG A 153 2.34 21.40 -18.55
C ARG A 153 1.97 19.95 -18.91
N TYR A 154 2.17 19.03 -17.98
CA TYR A 154 1.80 17.62 -18.19
C TYR A 154 0.32 17.36 -17.93
N PHE A 155 -0.45 18.34 -17.47
CA PHE A 155 -1.87 18.18 -17.19
C PHE A 155 -2.72 19.17 -17.96
N LYS A 156 -3.88 18.69 -18.44
CA LYS A 156 -4.89 19.54 -19.08
C LYS A 156 -5.51 20.49 -18.06
N HIS A 157 -5.86 21.69 -18.51
CA HIS A 157 -6.61 22.64 -17.70
C HIS A 157 -7.98 22.13 -17.25
N SER A 158 -8.54 21.17 -18.01
CA SER A 158 -9.81 20.49 -17.72
C SER A 158 -9.76 19.51 -16.53
N LEU A 159 -8.57 19.24 -15.97
CA LEU A 159 -8.47 18.39 -14.77
C LEU A 159 -9.31 18.99 -13.63
N PRO A 160 -10.27 18.25 -13.04
CA PRO A 160 -11.10 18.74 -11.94
C PRO A 160 -10.30 18.73 -10.61
N ALA A 161 -9.24 19.55 -10.56
CA ALA A 161 -8.26 19.59 -9.49
C ALA A 161 -8.90 19.86 -8.11
N THR A 162 -9.90 20.72 -8.06
CA THR A 162 -10.61 21.05 -6.80
C THR A 162 -11.39 19.84 -6.28
N SER A 163 -12.15 19.15 -7.13
CA SER A 163 -12.95 17.98 -6.72
C SER A 163 -12.05 16.83 -6.25
N ILE A 164 -10.96 16.55 -6.98
CA ILE A 164 -9.98 15.53 -6.59
C ILE A 164 -9.29 15.94 -5.27
N GLY A 165 -8.93 17.20 -5.12
CA GLY A 165 -8.29 17.70 -3.89
C GLY A 165 -9.21 17.61 -2.67
N VAL A 166 -10.51 17.93 -2.82
CA VAL A 166 -11.51 17.78 -1.76
C VAL A 166 -11.68 16.30 -1.40
N PHE A 167 -11.74 15.41 -2.39
CA PHE A 167 -11.80 13.96 -2.15
C PHE A 167 -10.59 13.46 -1.37
N LEU A 168 -9.38 13.93 -1.69
CA LEU A 168 -8.16 13.58 -0.95
C LEU A 168 -8.19 14.10 0.50
N LEU A 169 -8.66 15.33 0.73
CA LEU A 169 -8.82 15.88 2.09
C LEU A 169 -9.84 15.07 2.90
N PHE A 170 -10.96 14.73 2.29
CA PHE A 170 -11.97 13.88 2.91
C PHE A 170 -11.39 12.49 3.24
N THR A 171 -10.66 11.87 2.32
CA THR A 171 -9.98 10.58 2.55
C THR A 171 -8.99 10.65 3.71
N ALA A 172 -8.14 11.68 3.75
CA ALA A 172 -7.19 11.88 4.85
C ALA A 172 -7.91 12.02 6.19
N PHE A 173 -8.99 12.81 6.24
CA PHE A 173 -9.80 12.97 7.44
C PHE A 173 -10.44 11.65 7.89
N MET A 174 -11.00 10.87 6.96
CA MET A 174 -11.63 9.59 7.28
C MET A 174 -10.63 8.55 7.79
N ILE A 175 -9.44 8.43 7.19
CA ILE A 175 -8.38 7.54 7.69
C ILE A 175 -7.95 7.97 9.09
N MET A 176 -7.75 9.27 9.32
CA MET A 176 -7.41 9.80 10.64
C MET A 176 -8.48 9.46 11.68
N MET A 177 -9.76 9.68 11.37
CA MET A 177 -10.86 9.39 12.29
C MET A 177 -11.02 7.89 12.55
N LEU A 178 -10.81 7.04 11.54
CA LEU A 178 -10.82 5.58 11.69
C LEU A 178 -9.79 5.13 12.74
N TRP A 179 -8.54 5.59 12.60
CA TRP A 179 -7.46 5.16 13.50
C TRP A 179 -7.55 5.80 14.88
N LEU A 180 -7.87 7.09 14.98
CA LEU A 180 -8.06 7.76 16.26
C LEU A 180 -9.26 7.18 17.02
N GLY A 181 -10.36 6.87 16.32
CA GLY A 181 -11.53 6.21 16.89
C GLY A 181 -11.19 4.83 17.50
N ARG A 182 -10.38 4.03 16.77
CA ARG A 182 -9.92 2.72 17.24
C ARG A 182 -9.00 2.83 18.47
N LEU A 183 -8.18 3.86 18.56
CA LEU A 183 -7.24 4.09 19.66
C LEU A 183 -7.90 4.74 20.90
N ALA A 184 -9.00 5.48 20.73
CA ALA A 184 -9.56 6.33 21.77
C ALA A 184 -10.00 5.56 23.04
N SER A 185 -10.53 4.36 22.89
CA SER A 185 -10.93 3.52 24.03
C SER A 185 -9.72 2.99 24.79
N SER A 186 -8.74 2.48 24.07
CA SER A 186 -7.48 1.96 24.59
C SER A 186 -6.70 3.02 25.37
N LEU A 187 -6.55 4.22 24.80
CA LEU A 187 -5.86 5.34 25.44
C LEU A 187 -6.54 5.79 26.74
N ARG A 188 -7.88 5.72 26.81
CA ARG A 188 -8.63 6.08 28.03
C ARG A 188 -8.57 5.03 29.12
N GLN A 189 -8.55 3.75 28.74
CA GLN A 189 -8.67 2.63 29.68
C GLN A 189 -7.32 2.01 30.03
N GLY A 190 -6.23 2.39 29.34
CA GLY A 190 -4.90 1.79 29.50
C GLY A 190 -4.85 0.31 29.08
N THR A 191 -5.73 -0.10 28.17
CA THR A 191 -5.83 -1.46 27.65
C THR A 191 -5.19 -1.59 26.26
N ALA A 192 -4.94 -2.82 25.80
CA ALA A 192 -4.48 -3.04 24.45
C ALA A 192 -5.53 -2.55 23.42
N PRO A 193 -5.09 -1.91 22.32
CA PRO A 193 -6.00 -1.58 21.22
C PRO A 193 -6.53 -2.85 20.54
N VAL A 194 -7.79 -2.81 20.14
CA VAL A 194 -8.41 -3.92 19.40
C VAL A 194 -7.57 -4.25 18.13
N GLY A 195 -7.23 -5.52 17.96
CA GLY A 195 -6.44 -6.01 16.83
C GLY A 195 -4.93 -5.78 16.96
N LEU A 196 -4.43 -5.44 18.15
CA LEU A 196 -2.99 -5.50 18.44
C LEU A 196 -2.52 -6.95 18.50
N GLU A 197 -3.37 -7.85 18.97
CA GLU A 197 -3.09 -9.29 19.07
C GLU A 197 -1.79 -9.55 19.85
N HIS A 198 -0.84 -10.28 19.27
CA HIS A 198 0.47 -10.56 19.88
C HIS A 198 1.61 -9.72 19.29
N TYR A 199 1.28 -8.74 18.46
CA TYR A 199 2.28 -7.83 17.88
C TYR A 199 2.73 -6.76 18.89
N SER A 200 3.93 -6.23 18.68
CA SER A 200 4.55 -5.28 19.60
C SER A 200 3.92 -3.87 19.55
N THR A 201 3.39 -3.48 18.39
CA THR A 201 2.81 -2.15 18.14
C THR A 201 1.92 -2.14 16.92
N LEU A 202 1.19 -1.05 16.72
CA LEU A 202 0.26 -0.84 15.62
C LEU A 202 0.99 -0.20 14.42
N VAL A 203 1.78 -0.99 13.69
CA VAL A 203 2.64 -0.51 12.59
C VAL A 203 1.82 0.15 11.48
N ILE A 204 0.71 -0.43 11.06
CA ILE A 204 -0.14 0.11 9.98
C ILE A 204 -0.70 1.48 10.38
N GLN A 205 -1.23 1.60 11.61
CA GLN A 205 -1.76 2.85 12.13
C GLN A 205 -0.68 3.93 12.23
N ALA A 206 0.53 3.53 12.64
CA ALA A 206 1.67 4.45 12.70
C ALA A 206 2.06 4.96 11.30
N LEU A 207 2.18 4.09 10.31
CA LEU A 207 2.48 4.47 8.92
C LEU A 207 1.39 5.35 8.32
N ASP A 208 0.13 5.03 8.58
CA ASP A 208 -0.99 5.79 8.04
C ASP A 208 -1.08 7.19 8.68
N LEU A 209 -1.04 7.29 10.00
CA LEU A 209 -1.14 8.57 10.70
C LEU A 209 0.10 9.45 10.50
N ALA A 210 1.30 8.87 10.42
CA ALA A 210 2.53 9.64 10.28
C ALA A 210 2.85 10.02 8.83
N ILE A 211 2.44 9.22 7.84
CA ILE A 211 2.85 9.39 6.44
C ILE A 211 1.64 9.57 5.52
N VAL A 212 0.71 8.60 5.51
CA VAL A 212 -0.37 8.57 4.50
C VAL A 212 -1.33 9.75 4.71
N VAL A 213 -1.80 9.98 5.93
CA VAL A 213 -2.74 11.05 6.27
C VAL A 213 -2.14 12.43 5.94
N PRO A 214 -0.97 12.83 6.48
CA PRO A 214 -0.42 14.15 6.18
C PRO A 214 -0.04 14.30 4.70
N LEU A 215 0.52 13.28 4.06
CA LEU A 215 0.85 13.34 2.64
C LEU A 215 -0.41 13.54 1.78
N THR A 216 -1.48 12.81 2.06
CA THR A 216 -2.75 12.92 1.33
C THR A 216 -3.40 14.29 1.56
N ALA A 217 -3.37 14.81 2.79
CA ALA A 217 -3.90 16.12 3.12
C ALA A 217 -3.11 17.25 2.43
N ILE A 218 -1.77 17.24 2.51
CA ILE A 218 -0.89 18.19 1.83
C ILE A 218 -1.15 18.15 0.32
N THR A 219 -1.25 16.95 -0.25
CA THR A 219 -1.54 16.75 -1.68
C THR A 219 -2.87 17.39 -2.06
N GLY A 220 -3.93 17.17 -1.28
CA GLY A 220 -5.24 17.77 -1.50
C GLY A 220 -5.20 19.29 -1.52
N VAL A 221 -4.55 19.90 -0.51
CA VAL A 221 -4.38 21.37 -0.42
C VAL A 221 -3.59 21.91 -1.61
N LEU A 222 -2.46 21.28 -1.96
CA LEU A 222 -1.62 21.73 -3.07
C LEU A 222 -2.34 21.59 -4.41
N LEU A 223 -3.14 20.54 -4.60
CA LEU A 223 -3.90 20.32 -5.83
C LEU A 223 -5.03 21.35 -5.97
N ILE A 224 -5.79 21.65 -4.91
CA ILE A 224 -6.81 22.70 -4.89
C ILE A 224 -6.18 24.06 -5.24
N ARG A 225 -5.00 24.33 -4.70
CA ARG A 225 -4.22 25.55 -5.01
C ARG A 225 -3.53 25.52 -6.36
N ARG A 226 -3.74 24.48 -7.16
CA ARG A 226 -3.12 24.29 -8.48
C ARG A 226 -1.59 24.41 -8.49
N ARG A 227 -0.92 23.98 -7.41
CA ARG A 227 0.54 24.02 -7.32
C ARG A 227 1.16 22.82 -8.08
N PRO A 228 2.36 22.97 -8.69
CA PRO A 228 3.02 21.90 -9.45
C PRO A 228 3.13 20.60 -8.66
N TYR A 229 3.57 20.66 -7.41
CA TYR A 229 3.65 19.49 -6.54
C TYR A 229 2.28 18.87 -6.22
N GLY A 230 1.18 19.63 -6.26
CA GLY A 230 -0.16 19.10 -6.09
C GLY A 230 -0.53 18.10 -7.19
N TYR A 231 -0.22 18.41 -8.43
CA TYR A 231 -0.46 17.52 -9.57
C TYR A 231 0.42 16.25 -9.50
N LEU A 232 1.71 16.43 -9.20
CA LEU A 232 2.65 15.32 -9.08
C LEU A 232 2.24 14.36 -7.96
N LEU A 233 2.07 14.89 -6.75
CA LEU A 233 1.74 14.09 -5.57
C LEU A 233 0.36 13.45 -5.69
N ALA A 234 -0.63 14.13 -6.29
CA ALA A 234 -1.96 13.55 -6.52
C ALA A 234 -1.88 12.31 -7.40
N SER A 235 -1.08 12.36 -8.49
CA SER A 235 -0.88 11.20 -9.34
C SER A 235 -0.27 10.03 -8.57
N VAL A 236 0.76 10.29 -7.78
CA VAL A 236 1.45 9.26 -6.98
C VAL A 236 0.54 8.67 -5.90
N VAL A 237 -0.12 9.54 -5.11
CA VAL A 237 -1.00 9.12 -4.00
C VAL A 237 -2.19 8.32 -4.53
N ILE A 238 -2.81 8.75 -5.63
CA ILE A 238 -3.98 8.07 -6.22
C ILE A 238 -3.60 6.72 -6.82
N VAL A 239 -2.47 6.60 -7.53
CA VAL A 239 -1.98 5.31 -8.06
C VAL A 239 -1.65 4.35 -6.91
N LYS A 240 -0.91 4.82 -5.89
CA LYS A 240 -0.61 4.05 -4.67
C LYS A 240 -1.90 3.61 -3.99
N ALA A 241 -2.86 4.52 -3.81
CA ALA A 241 -4.13 4.23 -3.14
C ALA A 241 -4.97 3.22 -3.93
N ALA A 242 -5.01 3.29 -5.26
CA ALA A 242 -5.73 2.32 -6.09
C ALA A 242 -5.17 0.89 -5.91
N ALA A 243 -3.84 0.74 -5.97
CA ALA A 243 -3.20 -0.56 -5.75
C ALA A 243 -3.43 -1.07 -4.31
N LEU A 244 -3.28 -0.20 -3.31
CA LEU A 244 -3.47 -0.56 -1.90
C LEU A 244 -4.92 -0.95 -1.59
N LEU A 245 -5.91 -0.21 -2.08
CA LEU A 245 -7.32 -0.53 -1.84
C LEU A 245 -7.76 -1.82 -2.57
N THR A 246 -7.14 -2.14 -3.72
CA THR A 246 -7.29 -3.47 -4.32
C THR A 246 -6.78 -4.56 -3.38
N SER A 247 -5.62 -4.36 -2.77
CA SER A 247 -5.06 -5.28 -1.77
C SER A 247 -5.96 -5.39 -0.53
N ILE A 248 -6.44 -4.28 0.02
CA ILE A 248 -7.34 -4.27 1.17
C ILE A 248 -8.65 -5.01 0.85
N THR A 249 -9.19 -4.84 -0.35
CA THR A 249 -10.38 -5.60 -0.78
C THR A 249 -10.09 -7.10 -0.82
N ALA A 250 -8.93 -7.51 -1.35
CA ALA A 250 -8.52 -8.91 -1.34
C ALA A 250 -8.26 -9.44 0.08
N MET A 251 -7.66 -8.64 0.96
CA MET A 251 -7.45 -8.95 2.38
C MET A 251 -8.77 -9.21 3.11
N ILE A 252 -9.78 -8.37 2.90
CA ILE A 252 -11.13 -8.55 3.47
C ILE A 252 -11.71 -9.89 3.03
N ILE A 253 -11.63 -10.21 1.74
CA ILE A 253 -12.07 -11.50 1.21
C ILE A 253 -11.27 -12.66 1.83
N GLY A 254 -9.97 -12.51 1.97
CA GLY A 254 -9.09 -13.48 2.62
C GLY A 254 -9.47 -13.76 4.06
N MET A 255 -9.70 -12.70 4.85
CA MET A 255 -10.15 -12.79 6.24
C MET A 255 -11.50 -13.51 6.37
N LEU A 256 -12.49 -13.15 5.55
CA LEU A 256 -13.80 -13.81 5.54
C LEU A 256 -13.67 -15.31 5.23
N ARG A 257 -12.83 -15.69 4.25
CA ARG A 257 -12.56 -17.11 3.91
C ARG A 257 -11.85 -17.86 5.05
N ALA A 258 -11.04 -17.16 5.83
CA ALA A 258 -10.36 -17.72 7.00
C ALA A 258 -11.26 -17.80 8.24
N GLY A 259 -12.52 -17.33 8.17
CA GLY A 259 -13.46 -17.31 9.29
C GLY A 259 -13.23 -16.16 10.27
N VAL A 260 -12.43 -15.16 9.89
CA VAL A 260 -12.20 -13.96 10.70
C VAL A 260 -13.38 -12.99 10.51
N SER A 261 -13.89 -12.48 11.62
CA SER A 261 -14.98 -11.47 11.57
C SER A 261 -14.44 -10.14 11.04
N VAL A 262 -15.17 -9.56 10.08
CA VAL A 262 -14.91 -8.23 9.54
C VAL A 262 -16.11 -7.33 9.83
N SER A 263 -15.88 -6.10 10.26
CA SER A 263 -16.97 -5.19 10.60
C SER A 263 -17.76 -4.78 9.34
N THR A 264 -19.07 -4.57 9.50
CA THR A 264 -19.92 -4.06 8.40
C THR A 264 -19.42 -2.73 7.85
N LEU A 265 -18.84 -1.89 8.72
CA LEU A 265 -18.23 -0.63 8.29
C LEU A 265 -17.07 -0.86 7.33
N GLU A 266 -16.18 -1.79 7.64
CA GLU A 266 -15.04 -2.13 6.75
C GLU A 266 -15.52 -2.72 5.43
N LEU A 267 -16.54 -3.59 5.45
CA LEU A 267 -17.11 -4.20 4.24
C LEU A 267 -17.73 -3.19 3.28
N VAL A 268 -18.24 -2.06 3.77
CA VAL A 268 -18.89 -1.03 2.94
C VAL A 268 -17.93 0.12 2.62
N ALA A 269 -17.20 0.62 3.63
CA ALA A 269 -16.38 1.81 3.48
C ALA A 269 -15.20 1.60 2.52
N PHE A 270 -14.44 0.49 2.64
CA PHE A 270 -13.28 0.29 1.78
C PHE A 270 -13.63 0.13 0.29
N PRO A 271 -14.64 -0.67 -0.12
CA PRO A 271 -15.06 -0.71 -1.52
C PRO A 271 -15.59 0.64 -2.03
N ALA A 272 -16.32 1.40 -1.22
CA ALA A 272 -16.80 2.73 -1.60
C ALA A 272 -15.63 3.71 -1.85
N PHE A 273 -14.65 3.74 -0.96
CA PHE A 273 -13.42 4.52 -1.15
C PHE A 273 -12.63 4.05 -2.38
N HIS A 274 -12.56 2.73 -2.60
CA HIS A 274 -11.89 2.17 -3.76
C HIS A 274 -12.50 2.68 -5.07
N LEU A 275 -13.83 2.67 -5.20
CA LEU A 275 -14.51 3.22 -6.37
C LEU A 275 -14.18 4.71 -6.56
N GLY A 276 -14.20 5.51 -5.49
CA GLY A 276 -13.81 6.92 -5.54
C GLY A 276 -12.38 7.13 -6.03
N VAL A 277 -11.45 6.31 -5.54
CA VAL A 277 -10.05 6.36 -5.97
C VAL A 277 -9.87 5.92 -7.44
N ILE A 278 -10.61 4.91 -7.91
CA ILE A 278 -10.59 4.49 -9.33
C ILE A 278 -11.11 5.63 -10.25
N VAL A 279 -12.18 6.32 -9.84
CA VAL A 279 -12.66 7.50 -10.57
C VAL A 279 -11.58 8.60 -10.61
N CYS A 280 -10.95 8.90 -9.48
CA CYS A 280 -9.87 9.87 -9.43
C CYS A 280 -8.66 9.44 -10.28
N LEU A 281 -8.31 8.15 -10.28
CA LEU A 281 -7.25 7.58 -11.10
C LEU A 281 -7.54 7.80 -12.60
N TYR A 282 -8.75 7.47 -13.02
CA TYR A 282 -9.19 7.71 -14.40
C TYR A 282 -9.10 9.20 -14.77
N LEU A 283 -9.63 10.09 -13.92
CA LEU A 283 -9.60 11.54 -14.14
C LEU A 283 -8.17 12.07 -14.22
N VAL A 284 -7.27 11.65 -13.35
CA VAL A 284 -5.87 12.07 -13.37
C VAL A 284 -5.19 11.58 -14.65
N LEU A 285 -5.25 10.27 -14.94
CA LEU A 285 -4.51 9.69 -16.07
C LEU A 285 -5.04 10.15 -17.43
N SER A 286 -6.36 10.34 -17.59
CA SER A 286 -6.95 10.84 -18.85
C SER A 286 -6.61 12.31 -19.13
N ASN A 287 -6.27 13.06 -18.09
CA ASN A 287 -5.86 14.46 -18.19
C ASN A 287 -4.34 14.66 -18.27
N VAL A 288 -3.53 13.59 -18.25
CA VAL A 288 -2.09 13.71 -18.51
C VAL A 288 -1.85 13.93 -20.01
N GLN A 289 -1.05 14.94 -20.32
CA GLN A 289 -0.58 15.24 -21.66
C GLN A 289 0.84 14.68 -21.84
N GLU A 290 1.05 13.99 -22.94
CA GLU A 290 2.40 13.57 -23.32
C GLU A 290 3.05 14.71 -24.11
N PRO A 291 4.32 15.06 -23.81
CA PRO A 291 5.05 15.98 -24.66
C PRO A 291 5.18 15.36 -26.07
N GLY A 292 4.85 16.13 -27.07
CA GLY A 292 5.01 15.75 -28.48
C GLY A 292 6.47 15.49 -28.84
#